data_7816a226dd63308fc39888532d3ec2cd
#
_entry.id   7816a226dd63308fc39888532d3ec2cd
#
_cell.length_a   1.000
_cell.length_b   1.000
_cell.length_c   1.000
_cell.angle_alpha   90.00
_cell.angle_beta   90.00
_cell.angle_gamma   90.00
#
_symmetry.space_group_name_H-M   'P 1'
#
loop_
_entity.id
_entity.type
_entity.pdbx_description
1 polymer ?
#
loop_
_entity_poly.entity_id
_entity_poly.type
_entity_poly.pdbx_seq_one_letter_code
_entity_poly.pdbx_strand_id
1 'polypeptide(L)'
;MKKIHVQIEIINEMINHSIEENPNECCGLIGINSNQAQNVFKMSNIDKSPYRYRMDPKELLDTLTEIESDGGKLYAIYHSHTHSEAYPSATDVRIATWPDGTSVWPNVYYFLVTLQDLNKPYARAFEINDGEILEVEIVNN
;
A
#
# COMPACT_ATOMS: atom_id res chain seq x y z
N MET A 1 -19.66 6.59 -1.25
CA MET A 1 -18.24 6.24 -1.28
C MET A 1 -18.10 4.77 -1.69
N LYS A 2 -17.19 4.50 -2.59
CA LYS A 2 -16.90 3.12 -3.01
C LYS A 2 -16.39 2.31 -1.82
N LYS A 3 -16.85 1.06 -1.72
CA LYS A 3 -16.44 0.13 -0.66
C LYS A 3 -15.60 -0.99 -1.27
N ILE A 4 -14.56 -1.38 -0.55
CA ILE A 4 -13.73 -2.53 -0.92
C ILE A 4 -13.64 -3.47 0.26
N HIS A 5 -13.57 -4.76 -0.04
CA HIS A 5 -13.41 -5.77 1.00
C HIS A 5 -11.93 -6.06 1.24
N VAL A 6 -11.50 -5.94 2.48
CA VAL A 6 -10.13 -6.28 2.90
C VAL A 6 -10.23 -7.18 4.12
N GLN A 7 -9.63 -8.36 4.04
CA GLN A 7 -9.63 -9.30 5.16
C GLN A 7 -8.93 -8.67 6.37
N ILE A 8 -9.47 -8.87 7.56
CA ILE A 8 -8.92 -8.26 8.78
C ILE A 8 -7.47 -8.70 9.01
N GLU A 9 -7.12 -9.92 8.64
CA GLU A 9 -5.76 -10.44 8.75
C GLU A 9 -4.78 -9.61 7.95
N ILE A 10 -5.20 -9.13 6.78
CA ILE A 10 -4.36 -8.29 5.90
C ILE A 10 -4.07 -6.95 6.58
N ILE A 11 -5.11 -6.35 7.17
CA ILE A 11 -4.96 -5.07 7.88
C ILE A 11 -4.01 -5.25 9.05
N ASN A 12 -4.17 -6.33 9.82
CA ASN A 12 -3.31 -6.61 10.97
C ASN A 12 -1.86 -6.84 10.55
N GLU A 13 -1.63 -7.54 9.44
CA GLU A 13 -0.27 -7.75 8.93
C GLU A 13 0.38 -6.43 8.49
N MET A 14 -0.36 -5.55 7.83
CA MET A 14 0.16 -4.24 7.45
C MET A 14 0.54 -3.40 8.67
N ILE A 15 -0.33 -3.39 9.68
CA ILE A 15 -0.07 -2.65 10.92
C ILE A 15 1.16 -3.21 11.63
N ASN A 16 1.25 -4.53 11.74
CA ASN A 16 2.39 -5.17 12.40
C ASN A 16 3.71 -4.87 11.66
N HIS A 17 3.69 -4.92 10.32
CA HIS A 17 4.86 -4.57 9.52
C HIS A 17 5.26 -3.11 9.75
N SER A 18 4.28 -2.22 9.82
CA SER A 18 4.53 -0.79 10.07
C SER A 18 5.20 -0.58 11.43
N ILE A 19 4.75 -1.29 12.45
CA ILE A 19 5.33 -1.19 13.79
C ILE A 19 6.75 -1.76 13.80
N GLU A 20 6.99 -2.90 13.14
CA GLU A 20 8.31 -3.52 13.05
C GLU A 20 9.35 -2.57 12.43
N GLU A 21 8.97 -1.83 11.39
CA GLU A 21 9.89 -0.96 10.66
C GLU A 21 10.02 0.44 11.26
N ASN A 22 9.12 0.83 12.17
CA ASN A 22 9.18 2.14 12.82
C ASN A 22 10.55 2.37 13.46
N PRO A 23 11.23 3.51 13.27
CA PRO A 23 10.73 4.80 12.78
C PRO A 23 10.74 5.01 11.27
N ASN A 24 11.14 4.01 10.50
CA ASN A 24 11.14 4.11 9.03
C ASN A 24 9.77 3.76 8.47
N GLU A 25 9.42 4.36 7.34
CA GLU A 25 8.23 3.93 6.59
C GLU A 25 8.44 2.50 6.11
N CYS A 26 7.43 1.67 6.27
CA CYS A 26 7.41 0.36 5.64
C CYS A 26 6.68 0.44 4.31
N CYS A 27 6.87 -0.55 3.46
CA CYS A 27 6.14 -0.66 2.21
C CYS A 27 5.94 -2.12 1.84
N GLY A 28 4.94 -2.38 1.02
CA GLY A 28 4.64 -3.72 0.58
C GLY A 28 3.57 -3.76 -0.49
N LEU A 29 3.25 -4.96 -0.92
CA LEU A 29 2.24 -5.21 -1.93
C LEU A 29 1.16 -6.13 -1.35
N ILE A 30 -0.06 -5.94 -1.82
CA ILE A 30 -1.17 -6.86 -1.56
C ILE A 30 -1.52 -7.51 -2.88
N GLY A 31 -1.37 -8.84 -2.95
CA GLY A 31 -1.82 -9.61 -4.09
C GLY A 31 -3.21 -10.19 -3.82
N ILE A 32 -3.98 -10.42 -4.88
CA ILE A 32 -5.25 -11.11 -4.79
C ILE A 32 -5.24 -12.26 -5.82
N ASN A 33 -5.53 -13.47 -5.37
CA ASN A 33 -5.50 -14.63 -6.26
C ASN A 33 -6.86 -14.86 -6.93
N SER A 34 -6.94 -15.87 -7.79
CA SER A 34 -8.17 -16.18 -8.53
C SER A 34 -9.33 -16.58 -7.62
N ASN A 35 -9.06 -17.00 -6.38
CA ASN A 35 -10.09 -17.34 -5.39
C ASN A 35 -10.46 -16.14 -4.51
N GLN A 36 -10.01 -14.95 -4.88
CA GLN A 36 -10.23 -13.69 -4.15
C GLN A 36 -9.55 -13.64 -2.77
N ALA A 37 -8.58 -14.53 -2.52
CA ALA A 37 -7.79 -14.48 -1.30
C ALA A 37 -6.68 -13.44 -1.45
N GLN A 38 -6.53 -12.60 -0.42
CA GLN A 38 -5.53 -11.53 -0.39
C GLN A 38 -4.32 -12.00 0.39
N ASN A 39 -3.14 -11.56 -0.03
CA ASN A 39 -1.88 -11.90 0.64
C ASN A 39 -0.98 -10.68 0.70
N VAL A 40 -0.28 -10.52 1.84
CA VAL A 40 0.68 -9.45 2.04
C VAL A 40 2.07 -9.92 1.60
N PHE A 41 2.75 -9.07 0.83
CA PHE A 41 4.14 -9.26 0.44
C PHE A 41 4.95 -8.08 0.96
N LYS A 42 5.64 -8.28 2.08
CA LYS A 42 6.47 -7.23 2.67
C LYS A 42 7.63 -6.91 1.74
N MET A 43 7.89 -5.62 1.56
CA MET A 43 8.98 -5.14 0.71
C MET A 43 9.97 -4.36 1.56
N SER A 44 11.21 -4.29 1.09
CA SER A 44 12.22 -3.46 1.73
C SER A 44 12.04 -2.01 1.33
N ASN A 45 12.17 -1.09 2.28
CA ASN A 45 12.31 0.34 1.97
C ASN A 45 13.80 0.62 1.83
N ILE A 46 14.30 0.71 0.60
CA ILE A 46 15.73 0.90 0.37
C ILE A 46 16.23 2.28 0.77
N ASP A 47 15.34 3.26 0.89
CA ASP A 47 15.69 4.60 1.38
C ASP A 47 15.83 4.65 2.90
N LYS A 48 15.29 3.66 3.61
CA LYS A 48 15.34 3.56 5.08
C LYS A 48 15.04 4.91 5.74
N SER A 49 13.93 5.51 5.32
CA SER A 49 13.56 6.87 5.72
C SER A 49 12.25 6.88 6.51
N PRO A 50 12.14 7.75 7.54
CA PRO A 50 10.86 7.95 8.22
C PRO A 50 9.89 8.83 7.45
N TYR A 51 10.28 9.35 6.27
CA TYR A 51 9.48 10.33 5.52
C TYR A 51 9.14 9.91 4.10
N ARG A 52 9.74 8.82 3.60
CA ARG A 52 9.48 8.33 2.24
C ARG A 52 9.87 6.87 2.13
N TYR A 53 9.39 6.22 1.07
CA TYR A 53 9.80 4.86 0.77
C TYR A 53 10.19 4.72 -0.70
N ARG A 54 11.01 3.73 -0.96
CA ARG A 54 11.35 3.31 -2.32
C ARG A 54 11.60 1.81 -2.33
N MET A 55 10.90 1.10 -3.22
CA MET A 55 11.08 -0.34 -3.37
C MET A 55 12.24 -0.64 -4.30
N ASP A 56 12.98 -1.71 -4.02
CA ASP A 56 14.01 -2.19 -4.92
C ASP A 56 13.36 -2.72 -6.20
N PRO A 57 13.77 -2.25 -7.40
CA PRO A 57 13.14 -2.67 -8.66
C PRO A 57 13.17 -4.17 -8.90
N LYS A 58 14.25 -4.86 -8.54
CA LYS A 58 14.34 -6.32 -8.71
C LYS A 58 13.39 -7.04 -7.76
N GLU A 59 13.36 -6.63 -6.50
CA GLU A 59 12.44 -7.20 -5.50
C GLU A 59 10.99 -7.01 -5.94
N LEU A 60 10.67 -5.82 -6.45
CA LEU A 60 9.34 -5.50 -6.95
C LEU A 60 8.96 -6.42 -8.11
N LEU A 61 9.85 -6.58 -9.10
CA LEU A 61 9.60 -7.43 -10.26
C LEU A 61 9.41 -8.90 -9.84
N ASP A 62 10.28 -9.39 -8.97
CA ASP A 62 10.21 -10.78 -8.49
C ASP A 62 8.90 -11.03 -7.75
N THR A 63 8.47 -10.08 -6.93
CA THR A 63 7.22 -10.20 -6.16
C THR A 63 6.00 -10.14 -7.07
N LEU A 64 5.99 -9.25 -8.06
CA LEU A 64 4.90 -9.19 -9.05
C LEU A 64 4.80 -10.49 -9.84
N THR A 65 5.94 -11.07 -10.20
CA THR A 65 5.98 -12.37 -10.89
C THR A 65 5.37 -13.47 -10.02
N GLU A 66 5.70 -13.47 -8.72
CA GLU A 66 5.13 -14.43 -7.77
C GLU A 66 3.62 -14.26 -7.65
N ILE A 67 3.14 -13.02 -7.53
CA ILE A 67 1.70 -12.74 -7.43
C ILE A 67 0.95 -13.24 -8.67
N GLU A 68 1.54 -13.06 -9.85
CA GLU A 68 0.89 -13.44 -11.12
C GLU A 68 1.03 -14.92 -11.46
N SER A 69 1.95 -15.64 -10.82
CA SER A 69 2.27 -17.03 -11.17
C SER A 69 1.11 -18.01 -10.98
N ASP A 70 0.17 -17.69 -10.11
CA ASP A 70 -1.00 -18.54 -9.84
C ASP A 70 -2.32 -17.92 -10.35
N GLY A 71 -2.22 -17.02 -11.33
CA GLY A 71 -3.38 -16.30 -11.86
C GLY A 71 -3.83 -15.11 -11.06
N GLY A 72 -3.02 -14.71 -10.08
CA GLY A 72 -3.30 -13.55 -9.25
C GLY A 72 -2.93 -12.23 -9.92
N LYS A 73 -3.24 -11.15 -9.23
CA LYS A 73 -2.90 -9.80 -9.68
C LYS A 73 -2.58 -8.91 -8.50
N LEU A 74 -1.87 -7.83 -8.77
CA LEU A 74 -1.61 -6.79 -7.76
C LEU A 74 -2.92 -6.09 -7.43
N TYR A 75 -3.27 -6.08 -6.14
CA TYR A 75 -4.49 -5.48 -5.63
C TYR A 75 -4.24 -4.09 -5.06
N ALA A 76 -3.17 -3.96 -4.26
CA ALA A 76 -2.84 -2.70 -3.62
C ALA A 76 -1.34 -2.59 -3.35
N ILE A 77 -0.90 -1.34 -3.22
CA ILE A 77 0.44 -1.00 -2.73
C ILE A 77 0.21 -0.33 -1.38
N TYR A 78 0.95 -0.73 -0.35
CA TYR A 78 0.79 -0.11 0.96
C TYR A 78 2.10 0.47 1.47
N HIS A 79 1.99 1.51 2.28
CA HIS A 79 3.11 2.03 3.06
C HIS A 79 2.60 2.68 4.33
N SER A 80 3.52 2.97 5.25
CA SER A 80 3.17 3.62 6.51
C SER A 80 3.61 5.07 6.52
N HIS A 81 2.83 5.92 7.19
CA HIS A 81 3.23 7.25 7.61
C HIS A 81 3.51 7.18 9.10
N THR A 82 4.75 7.49 9.50
CA THR A 82 5.17 7.32 10.89
C THR A 82 4.82 8.54 11.76
N HIS A 83 4.70 9.73 11.14
CA HIS A 83 4.48 10.98 11.87
C HIS A 83 3.29 11.80 11.35
N SER A 84 2.58 11.31 10.35
CA SER A 84 1.47 12.03 9.73
C SER A 84 0.25 11.13 9.59
N GLU A 85 -0.88 11.72 9.19
CA GLU A 85 -2.13 10.99 9.00
C GLU A 85 -2.04 10.00 7.84
N ALA A 86 -2.98 9.06 7.80
CA ALA A 86 -3.08 8.06 6.73
C ALA A 86 -3.75 8.69 5.50
N TYR A 87 -3.05 9.60 4.86
CA TYR A 87 -3.54 10.27 3.66
C TYR A 87 -2.36 10.47 2.69
N PRO A 88 -2.53 10.23 1.38
CA PRO A 88 -1.43 10.36 0.44
C PRO A 88 -0.81 11.75 0.45
N SER A 89 0.52 11.80 0.56
CA SER A 89 1.26 13.05 0.50
C SER A 89 1.42 13.49 -0.96
N ALA A 90 1.87 14.74 -1.17
CA ALA A 90 2.19 15.22 -2.52
C ALA A 90 3.25 14.34 -3.18
N THR A 91 4.21 13.84 -2.41
CA THR A 91 5.24 12.91 -2.90
C THR A 91 4.60 11.58 -3.32
N ASP A 92 3.68 11.06 -2.51
CA ASP A 92 2.98 9.81 -2.83
C ASP A 92 2.22 9.92 -4.16
N VAL A 93 1.52 11.03 -4.37
CA VAL A 93 0.78 11.27 -5.62
C VAL A 93 1.73 11.39 -6.80
N ARG A 94 2.86 12.08 -6.62
CA ARG A 94 3.85 12.25 -7.69
C ARG A 94 4.43 10.91 -8.12
N ILE A 95 4.74 10.03 -7.17
CA ILE A 95 5.30 8.70 -7.46
C ILE A 95 4.27 7.82 -8.15
N ALA A 96 2.98 7.99 -7.83
CA ALA A 96 1.89 7.21 -8.41
C ALA A 96 1.47 7.70 -9.80
N THR A 97 2.08 8.77 -10.31
CA THR A 97 1.63 9.46 -11.52
C THR A 97 2.79 9.66 -12.49
N TRP A 98 2.59 9.27 -13.76
CA TRP A 98 3.56 9.53 -14.82
C TRP A 98 3.62 11.04 -15.13
N PRO A 99 4.71 11.51 -15.77
CA PRO A 99 4.80 12.94 -16.14
C PRO A 99 3.66 13.45 -17.01
N ASP A 100 3.00 12.56 -17.77
CA ASP A 100 1.84 12.94 -18.61
C ASP A 100 0.52 13.00 -17.83
N GLY A 101 0.56 12.73 -16.52
CA GLY A 101 -0.61 12.80 -15.66
C GLY A 101 -1.36 11.49 -15.48
N THR A 102 -1.00 10.43 -16.21
CA THR A 102 -1.68 9.14 -16.07
C THR A 102 -1.13 8.32 -14.90
N SER A 103 -1.91 7.36 -14.42
CA SER A 103 -1.54 6.52 -13.29
C SER A 103 -0.45 5.51 -13.66
N VAL A 104 0.56 5.37 -12.80
CA VAL A 104 1.62 4.35 -12.95
C VAL A 104 1.03 2.96 -12.76
N TRP A 105 0.10 2.82 -11.81
CA TRP A 105 -0.54 1.54 -11.48
C TRP A 105 -2.05 1.65 -11.61
N PRO A 106 -2.61 1.62 -12.85
CA PRO A 106 -4.07 1.70 -13.04
C PRO A 106 -4.79 0.56 -12.31
N ASN A 107 -5.92 0.87 -11.69
CA ASN A 107 -6.77 -0.11 -11.00
C ASN A 107 -6.14 -0.77 -9.78
N VAL A 108 -5.10 -0.17 -9.22
CA VAL A 108 -4.44 -0.63 -7.99
C VAL A 108 -4.76 0.35 -6.87
N TYR A 109 -5.17 -0.17 -5.70
CA TYR A 109 -5.43 0.66 -4.54
C TYR A 109 -4.14 1.03 -3.84
N TYR A 110 -4.19 2.11 -3.05
CA TYR A 110 -3.10 2.54 -2.18
C TYR A 110 -3.60 2.48 -0.75
N PHE A 111 -2.95 1.67 0.07
CA PHE A 111 -3.28 1.55 1.49
C PHE A 111 -2.23 2.28 2.30
N LEU A 112 -2.68 3.07 3.26
CA LEU A 112 -1.81 3.84 4.14
C LEU A 112 -2.11 3.46 5.59
N VAL A 113 -1.06 3.08 6.31
CA VAL A 113 -1.12 2.82 7.75
C VAL A 113 -0.52 4.01 8.44
N THR A 114 -1.22 4.57 9.44
CA THR A 114 -0.62 5.63 10.25
C THR A 114 -0.20 5.13 11.61
N LEU A 115 1.00 5.55 12.02
CA LEU A 115 1.53 5.34 13.36
C LEU A 115 1.60 6.66 14.14
N GLN A 116 0.89 7.69 13.67
CA GLN A 116 0.87 9.00 14.32
C GLN A 116 0.46 8.88 15.79
N ASP A 117 -0.52 8.03 16.07
CA ASP A 117 -0.85 7.61 17.43
C ASP A 117 -0.52 6.12 17.54
N LEU A 118 0.61 5.80 18.19
CA LEU A 118 1.07 4.42 18.33
C LEU A 118 0.11 3.53 19.12
N ASN A 119 -0.78 4.13 19.91
CA ASN A 119 -1.79 3.37 20.66
C ASN A 119 -3.00 3.01 19.81
N LYS A 120 -3.17 3.65 18.66
CA LYS A 120 -4.31 3.45 17.78
C LYS A 120 -3.88 3.48 16.30
N PRO A 121 -3.00 2.56 15.89
CA PRO A 121 -2.63 2.49 14.45
C PRO A 121 -3.85 2.03 13.65
N TYR A 122 -4.02 2.60 12.47
CA TYR A 122 -5.13 2.20 11.58
C TYR A 122 -4.73 2.41 10.13
N ALA A 123 -5.52 1.82 9.22
CA ALA A 123 -5.29 1.89 7.79
C ALA A 123 -6.46 2.57 7.09
N ARG A 124 -6.15 3.30 6.02
CA ARG A 124 -7.13 3.86 5.09
C ARG A 124 -6.74 3.47 3.68
N ALA A 125 -7.71 3.43 2.78
CA ALA A 125 -7.51 3.02 1.40
C ALA A 125 -7.93 4.10 0.43
N PHE A 126 -7.19 4.21 -0.67
CA PHE A 126 -7.40 5.26 -1.67
C PHE A 126 -7.24 4.72 -3.08
N GLU A 127 -7.89 5.40 -4.03
CA GLU A 127 -7.53 5.37 -5.44
C GLU A 127 -6.77 6.66 -5.73
N ILE A 128 -5.73 6.55 -6.57
CA ILE A 128 -5.04 7.73 -7.10
C ILE A 128 -5.16 7.63 -8.61
N ASN A 129 -6.15 8.32 -9.16
CA ASN A 129 -6.50 8.24 -10.58
C ASN A 129 -6.05 9.49 -11.29
N ASP A 130 -5.00 9.37 -12.13
CA ASP A 130 -4.47 10.48 -12.91
C ASP A 130 -4.19 11.71 -12.03
N GLY A 131 -3.59 11.47 -10.87
CA GLY A 131 -3.23 12.50 -9.91
C GLY A 131 -4.33 12.90 -8.93
N GLU A 132 -5.54 12.38 -9.08
CA GLU A 132 -6.67 12.70 -8.21
C GLU A 132 -6.83 11.62 -7.13
N ILE A 133 -6.93 12.04 -5.87
CA ILE A 133 -7.06 11.17 -4.71
C ILE A 133 -8.55 10.97 -4.40
N LEU A 134 -8.96 9.70 -4.31
CA LEU A 134 -10.32 9.34 -3.91
C LEU A 134 -10.23 8.29 -2.81
N GLU A 135 -10.78 8.58 -1.65
CA GLU A 135 -10.81 7.60 -0.57
C GLU A 135 -11.86 6.53 -0.86
N VAL A 136 -11.54 5.27 -0.53
CA VAL A 136 -12.48 4.16 -0.58
C VAL A 136 -12.65 3.60 0.82
N GLU A 137 -13.86 3.14 1.16
CA GLU A 137 -14.13 2.61 2.47
C GLU A 137 -13.68 1.14 2.55
N ILE A 138 -12.90 0.82 3.58
CA ILE A 138 -12.51 -0.57 3.86
C ILE A 138 -13.63 -1.24 4.64
N VAL A 139 -14.11 -2.37 4.11
CA VAL A 139 -15.07 -3.21 4.79
C VAL A 139 -14.37 -4.53 5.10
N ASN A 140 -14.38 -4.94 6.35
CA ASN A 140 -13.81 -6.22 6.77
C ASN A 140 -14.87 -7.05 7.49
N ASN A 141 -14.92 -8.31 7.16
CA ASN A 141 -15.85 -9.24 7.78
C ASN A 141 -15.08 -10.35 8.50
#